data_f731854b37c0d8fe58e1aed391e692f8
#
_entry.id   f731854b37c0d8fe58e1aed391e692f8
#
_cell.length_a   1.000
_cell.length_b   1.000
_cell.length_c   1.000
_cell.angle_alpha   90.00
_cell.angle_beta   90.00
_cell.angle_gamma   90.00
#
_symmetry.space_group_name_H-M   'P 1'
#
loop_
_entity.id
_entity.type
_entity.pdbx_description
1 polymer ?
#
loop_
_entity_poly.entity_id
_entity_poly.type
_entity_poly.pdbx_seq_one_letter_code
_entity_poly.pdbx_strand_id
1 'polypeptide(L)'
;PKTFAEYQQANAEMWERTKGFIRKHANSDKPFMLQWWPNLYEVADEDEMRPWTTQHATASAESIKRMDAKIGEMFALLEELGIAENTIVVAMADNGPMEPIHPESGQNGFFRGGKNDVTEGGIRVPAFVKWPGVIEPGSVAGDIVHVSDLFNTFARIAGRYDQIPTDRVIDGIDQTALLMKGDKHGRRDYVFTYKGPQMGSIVKQQFKRHLPIGPGALAGAEFFDLYKDPREEHPLMAEFLWAWAQFDAMKARHDAQIAKYPHTPVARGEPYINVERLKR
;
A
#
# COMPACT_ATOMS: atom_id res chain seq x y z
N PRO A 1 0.28 13.35 19.98
CA PRO A 1 0.33 12.66 21.28
C PRO A 1 1.77 12.53 21.76
N LYS A 2 1.99 12.71 23.07
CA LYS A 2 3.32 12.55 23.71
C LYS A 2 3.36 11.31 24.60
N THR A 3 2.21 10.80 24.95
CA THR A 3 2.05 9.61 25.78
C THR A 3 1.23 8.56 25.04
N PHE A 4 1.35 7.32 25.48
CA PHE A 4 0.57 6.21 24.92
C PHE A 4 -0.94 6.44 25.10
N ALA A 5 -1.37 6.93 26.26
CA ALA A 5 -2.77 7.25 26.53
C ALA A 5 -3.33 8.34 25.59
N GLU A 6 -2.56 9.40 25.33
CA GLU A 6 -2.94 10.44 24.34
C GLU A 6 -3.04 9.87 22.93
N TYR A 7 -2.18 8.92 22.61
CA TYR A 7 -2.19 8.25 21.32
C TYR A 7 -3.45 7.37 21.16
N GLN A 8 -3.78 6.56 22.17
CA GLN A 8 -5.02 5.77 22.18
C GLN A 8 -6.26 6.66 22.08
N GLN A 9 -6.29 7.77 22.83
CA GLN A 9 -7.40 8.72 22.76
C GLN A 9 -7.55 9.32 21.36
N ALA A 10 -6.45 9.76 20.73
CA ALA A 10 -6.48 10.32 19.38
C ALA A 10 -7.04 9.31 18.36
N ASN A 11 -6.73 8.05 18.53
CA ASN A 11 -7.20 6.97 17.66
C ASN A 11 -8.68 6.65 17.88
N ALA A 12 -9.13 6.64 19.14
CA ALA A 12 -10.54 6.50 19.45
C ALA A 12 -11.36 7.65 18.86
N GLU A 13 -10.86 8.89 18.96
CA GLU A 13 -11.49 10.05 18.34
C GLU A 13 -11.51 9.95 16.81
N MET A 14 -10.43 9.48 16.19
CA MET A 14 -10.38 9.25 14.74
C MET A 14 -11.42 8.21 14.31
N TRP A 15 -11.59 7.14 15.07
CA TRP A 15 -12.60 6.12 14.81
C TRP A 15 -14.02 6.68 14.88
N GLU A 16 -14.33 7.45 15.93
CA GLU A 16 -15.64 8.09 16.06
C GLU A 16 -15.92 9.10 14.93
N ARG A 17 -14.91 9.89 14.53
CA ARG A 17 -15.00 10.79 13.37
C ARG A 17 -15.23 10.01 12.06
N THR A 18 -14.57 8.87 11.89
CA THR A 18 -14.75 7.98 10.72
C THR A 18 -16.20 7.49 10.65
N LYS A 19 -16.74 6.96 11.74
CA LYS A 19 -18.15 6.54 11.81
C LYS A 19 -19.12 7.71 11.61
N GLY A 20 -18.82 8.85 12.21
CA GLY A 20 -19.61 10.07 12.03
C GLY A 20 -19.65 10.56 10.59
N PHE A 21 -18.52 10.48 9.87
CA PHE A 21 -18.46 10.82 8.45
C PHE A 21 -19.33 9.87 7.62
N ILE A 22 -19.24 8.56 7.84
CA ILE A 22 -20.05 7.57 7.11
C ILE A 22 -21.54 7.83 7.36
N ARG A 23 -21.98 7.98 8.63
CA ARG A 23 -23.39 8.28 8.95
C ARG A 23 -23.89 9.55 8.27
N LYS A 24 -23.06 10.60 8.27
CA LYS A 24 -23.41 11.89 7.65
C LYS A 24 -23.64 11.76 6.14
N HIS A 25 -22.88 10.90 5.46
CA HIS A 25 -22.90 10.81 4.00
C HIS A 25 -23.65 9.59 3.44
N ALA A 26 -24.11 8.69 4.31
CA ALA A 26 -24.83 7.48 3.90
C ALA A 26 -26.08 7.76 3.05
N ASN A 27 -26.80 8.82 3.39
CA ASN A 27 -28.04 9.21 2.68
C ASN A 27 -27.82 10.38 1.71
N SER A 28 -26.57 10.68 1.34
CA SER A 28 -26.23 11.72 0.38
C SER A 28 -26.52 11.25 -1.04
N ASP A 29 -26.98 12.15 -1.90
CA ASP A 29 -27.11 11.95 -3.35
C ASP A 29 -25.73 11.90 -4.06
N LYS A 30 -24.68 12.23 -3.34
CA LYS A 30 -23.30 12.22 -3.86
C LYS A 30 -22.51 11.08 -3.24
N PRO A 31 -21.74 10.33 -4.05
CA PRO A 31 -20.82 9.33 -3.51
C PRO A 31 -19.76 9.99 -2.64
N PHE A 32 -19.25 9.26 -1.68
CA PHE A 32 -18.13 9.68 -0.86
C PHE A 32 -16.94 8.74 -1.04
N MET A 33 -15.75 9.24 -0.76
CA MET A 33 -14.53 8.47 -0.59
C MET A 33 -13.96 8.76 0.80
N LEU A 34 -13.65 7.71 1.54
CA LEU A 34 -13.06 7.79 2.86
C LEU A 34 -11.77 6.97 2.89
N GLN A 35 -10.71 7.55 3.40
CA GLN A 35 -9.49 6.83 3.75
C GLN A 35 -9.37 6.84 5.27
N TRP A 36 -9.35 5.67 5.86
CA TRP A 36 -9.09 5.46 7.27
C TRP A 36 -7.74 4.78 7.41
N TRP A 37 -6.82 5.43 8.11
CA TRP A 37 -5.44 4.98 8.27
C TRP A 37 -5.16 4.70 9.75
N PRO A 38 -5.69 3.60 10.30
CA PRO A 38 -5.41 3.23 11.67
C PRO A 38 -3.97 2.77 11.81
N ASN A 39 -3.36 3.03 12.95
CA ASN A 39 -2.10 2.41 13.27
C ASN A 39 -2.34 1.10 14.03
N LEU A 40 -1.66 0.03 13.66
CA LEU A 40 -1.81 -1.28 14.29
C LEU A 40 -1.52 -1.23 15.80
N TYR A 41 -0.52 -0.42 16.20
CA TYR A 41 -0.17 -0.19 17.60
C TYR A 41 -1.22 0.62 18.39
N GLU A 42 -2.20 1.20 17.73
CA GLU A 42 -3.29 1.93 18.37
C GLU A 42 -4.15 1.10 19.31
N VAL A 43 -4.16 -0.18 19.07
CA VAL A 43 -5.02 -1.11 19.81
C VAL A 43 -4.23 -1.97 20.80
N ALA A 44 -2.90 -1.87 20.80
CA ALA A 44 -2.06 -2.50 21.79
C ALA A 44 -2.15 -1.73 23.12
N ASP A 45 -2.06 -2.42 24.23
CA ASP A 45 -1.92 -1.78 25.51
C ASP A 45 -0.46 -1.44 25.81
N GLU A 46 -0.22 -0.62 26.85
CA GLU A 46 1.12 -0.11 27.16
C GLU A 46 2.11 -1.24 27.53
N ASP A 47 1.61 -2.30 28.17
CA ASP A 47 2.41 -3.47 28.52
C ASP A 47 2.75 -4.33 27.30
N GLU A 48 1.88 -4.34 26.29
CA GLU A 48 2.08 -5.02 25.01
C GLU A 48 3.12 -4.30 24.13
N MET A 49 3.32 -3.02 24.35
CA MET A 49 4.30 -2.20 23.61
C MET A 49 5.72 -2.29 24.17
N ARG A 50 5.96 -3.05 25.25
CA ARG A 50 7.32 -3.19 25.79
C ARG A 50 8.23 -3.97 24.84
N PRO A 51 9.30 -3.36 24.32
CA PRO A 51 10.29 -4.06 23.52
C PRO A 51 10.97 -5.15 24.37
N TRP A 52 11.29 -6.27 23.77
CA TRP A 52 12.18 -7.30 24.33
C TRP A 52 11.57 -8.35 25.27
N THR A 53 10.29 -8.56 25.30
CA THR A 53 9.72 -9.72 26.00
C THR A 53 9.18 -10.75 25.00
N THR A 54 9.18 -12.03 25.40
CA THR A 54 8.59 -13.15 24.64
C THR A 54 7.07 -12.99 24.38
N GLN A 55 6.48 -11.93 24.89
CA GLN A 55 5.06 -11.61 24.75
C GLN A 55 4.73 -10.82 23.46
N HIS A 56 5.71 -10.34 22.71
CA HIS A 56 5.48 -9.48 21.54
C HIS A 56 4.72 -10.16 20.41
N ALA A 57 4.97 -11.42 20.14
CA ALA A 57 4.20 -12.16 19.13
C ALA A 57 2.71 -12.22 19.51
N THR A 58 2.42 -12.38 20.80
CA THR A 58 1.04 -12.36 21.34
C THR A 58 0.44 -10.95 21.24
N ALA A 59 1.22 -9.91 21.53
CA ALA A 59 0.78 -8.52 21.43
C ALA A 59 0.41 -8.14 19.98
N SER A 60 1.23 -8.51 19.02
CA SER A 60 0.92 -8.31 17.60
C SER A 60 -0.36 -9.04 17.19
N ALA A 61 -0.53 -10.29 17.62
CA ALA A 61 -1.74 -11.07 17.34
C ALA A 61 -2.99 -10.42 17.95
N GLU A 62 -2.92 -9.94 19.19
CA GLU A 62 -4.03 -9.23 19.84
C GLU A 62 -4.33 -7.90 19.14
N SER A 63 -3.32 -7.15 18.72
CA SER A 63 -3.51 -5.92 17.94
C SER A 63 -4.23 -6.19 16.61
N ILE A 64 -3.87 -7.27 15.91
CA ILE A 64 -4.54 -7.68 14.67
C ILE A 64 -5.99 -8.08 14.95
N LYS A 65 -6.28 -8.82 16.01
CA LYS A 65 -7.66 -9.19 16.40
C LYS A 65 -8.51 -7.94 16.69
N ARG A 66 -7.96 -6.96 17.39
CA ARG A 66 -8.67 -5.69 17.68
C ARG A 66 -8.92 -4.89 16.40
N MET A 67 -7.96 -4.89 15.46
CA MET A 67 -8.15 -4.29 14.15
C MET A 67 -9.24 -5.00 13.35
N ASP A 68 -9.23 -6.33 13.35
CA ASP A 68 -10.26 -7.15 12.71
C ASP A 68 -11.65 -6.84 13.29
N ALA A 69 -11.76 -6.72 14.63
CA ALA A 69 -13.00 -6.33 15.27
C ALA A 69 -13.50 -4.93 14.83
N LYS A 70 -12.59 -3.95 14.68
CA LYS A 70 -12.96 -2.62 14.15
C LYS A 70 -13.39 -2.65 12.70
N ILE A 71 -12.76 -3.49 11.89
CA ILE A 71 -13.21 -3.72 10.50
C ILE A 71 -14.62 -4.37 10.51
N GLY A 72 -14.86 -5.32 11.42
CA GLY A 72 -16.19 -5.89 11.65
C GLY A 72 -17.24 -4.84 12.04
N GLU A 73 -16.90 -3.92 12.95
CA GLU A 73 -17.77 -2.78 13.30
C GLU A 73 -18.06 -1.88 12.07
N MET A 74 -17.07 -1.69 11.20
CA MET A 74 -17.24 -0.94 9.95
C MET A 74 -18.26 -1.60 9.04
N PHE A 75 -18.14 -2.90 8.82
CA PHE A 75 -19.11 -3.64 8.01
C PHE A 75 -20.50 -3.61 8.63
N ALA A 76 -20.62 -3.81 9.93
CA ALA A 76 -21.91 -3.71 10.62
C ALA A 76 -22.55 -2.32 10.46
N LEU A 77 -21.76 -1.25 10.52
CA LEU A 77 -22.24 0.11 10.29
C LEU A 77 -22.75 0.32 8.84
N LEU A 78 -22.05 -0.21 7.85
CA LEU A 78 -22.49 -0.12 6.45
C LEU A 78 -23.81 -0.87 6.22
N GLU A 79 -23.99 -2.03 6.86
CA GLU A 79 -25.25 -2.81 6.83
C GLU A 79 -26.36 -2.05 7.56
N GLU A 80 -26.13 -1.53 8.79
CA GLU A 80 -27.07 -0.71 9.55
C GLU A 80 -27.62 0.46 8.73
N LEU A 81 -26.75 1.09 7.94
CA LEU A 81 -27.09 2.25 7.12
C LEU A 81 -27.66 1.87 5.75
N GLY A 82 -27.75 0.59 5.41
CA GLY A 82 -28.29 0.11 4.14
C GLY A 82 -27.42 0.44 2.92
N ILE A 83 -26.13 0.71 3.10
CA ILE A 83 -25.20 1.09 2.02
C ILE A 83 -24.15 0.03 1.70
N ALA A 84 -24.15 -1.10 2.41
CA ALA A 84 -23.12 -2.14 2.26
C ALA A 84 -23.02 -2.65 0.82
N GLU A 85 -24.15 -2.90 0.17
CA GLU A 85 -24.21 -3.41 -1.21
C GLU A 85 -23.73 -2.38 -2.27
N ASN A 86 -23.68 -1.11 -1.92
CA ASN A 86 -23.24 -0.02 -2.79
C ASN A 86 -21.93 0.60 -2.34
N THR A 87 -21.13 -0.13 -1.59
CA THR A 87 -19.85 0.36 -1.04
C THR A 87 -18.71 -0.59 -1.42
N ILE A 88 -17.65 -0.04 -2.04
CA ILE A 88 -16.39 -0.74 -2.24
C ILE A 88 -15.55 -0.52 -0.99
N VAL A 89 -15.10 -1.60 -0.37
CA VAL A 89 -14.17 -1.55 0.76
C VAL A 89 -12.84 -2.17 0.35
N VAL A 90 -11.76 -1.43 0.54
CA VAL A 90 -10.38 -1.90 0.33
C VAL A 90 -9.65 -1.87 1.66
N ALA A 91 -9.08 -2.99 2.06
CA ALA A 91 -8.20 -3.10 3.21
C ALA A 91 -6.82 -3.57 2.75
N MET A 92 -5.77 -2.84 3.14
CA MET A 92 -4.38 -3.17 2.77
C MET A 92 -3.42 -2.62 3.80
N ALA A 93 -2.23 -3.21 3.91
CA ALA A 93 -1.15 -2.63 4.69
C ALA A 93 -0.38 -1.57 3.87
N ASP A 94 0.43 -0.78 4.56
CA ASP A 94 1.24 0.30 3.97
C ASP A 94 2.62 -0.20 3.50
N ASN A 95 3.21 -1.16 4.21
CA ASN A 95 4.52 -1.76 3.92
C ASN A 95 4.66 -3.11 4.62
N GLY A 96 5.76 -3.80 4.36
CA GLY A 96 6.12 -5.02 5.08
C GLY A 96 6.46 -4.77 6.57
N PRO A 97 6.60 -5.82 7.38
CA PRO A 97 6.84 -5.72 8.81
C PRO A 97 8.21 -5.10 9.13
N MET A 98 8.38 -4.65 10.36
CA MET A 98 9.64 -4.09 10.86
C MET A 98 10.62 -5.16 11.36
N GLU A 99 10.67 -6.32 10.70
CA GLU A 99 11.50 -7.46 11.09
C GLU A 99 12.94 -7.13 11.51
N PRO A 100 13.69 -6.26 10.81
CA PRO A 100 15.07 -5.97 11.20
C PRO A 100 15.21 -5.29 12.56
N ILE A 101 14.16 -4.66 13.04
CA ILE A 101 14.16 -3.89 14.29
C ILE A 101 13.36 -4.60 15.38
N HIS A 102 12.26 -5.23 14.97
CA HIS A 102 11.29 -5.91 15.85
C HIS A 102 10.85 -7.23 15.22
N PRO A 103 11.61 -8.33 15.41
CA PRO A 103 11.28 -9.62 14.80
C PRO A 103 9.86 -10.13 15.13
N GLU A 104 9.30 -9.64 16.23
CA GLU A 104 7.96 -10.01 16.69
C GLU A 104 6.84 -9.13 16.08
N SER A 105 7.17 -8.07 15.35
CA SER A 105 6.20 -7.09 14.84
C SER A 105 5.48 -7.54 13.57
N GLY A 106 5.58 -8.79 13.21
CA GLY A 106 4.96 -9.42 12.05
C GLY A 106 5.95 -10.26 11.26
N GLN A 107 5.43 -11.04 10.34
CA GLN A 107 6.22 -11.90 9.47
C GLN A 107 5.79 -11.75 8.02
N ASN A 108 6.76 -11.83 7.11
CA ASN A 108 6.54 -11.80 5.67
C ASN A 108 6.28 -13.19 5.07
N GLY A 109 6.03 -14.19 5.91
CA GLY A 109 5.99 -15.58 5.45
C GLY A 109 7.35 -15.98 4.88
N PHE A 110 7.39 -16.28 3.60
CA PHE A 110 8.62 -16.70 2.93
C PHE A 110 9.33 -15.55 2.17
N PHE A 111 8.81 -14.33 2.16
CA PHE A 111 9.48 -13.20 1.52
C PHE A 111 10.62 -12.67 2.40
N ARG A 112 11.72 -12.26 1.78
CA ARG A 112 12.86 -11.66 2.47
C ARG A 112 12.68 -10.17 2.71
N GLY A 113 13.23 -9.67 3.83
CA GLY A 113 13.26 -8.27 4.18
C GLY A 113 11.96 -7.76 4.79
N GLY A 114 11.90 -6.49 5.05
CA GLY A 114 10.78 -5.83 5.70
C GLY A 114 10.72 -4.34 5.39
N LYS A 115 10.08 -3.58 6.25
CA LYS A 115 9.94 -2.13 6.10
C LYS A 115 11.27 -1.45 5.77
N ASN A 116 11.27 -0.57 4.77
CA ASN A 116 12.41 0.13 4.20
C ASN A 116 13.32 -0.71 3.29
N ASP A 117 12.99 -1.96 3.02
CA ASP A 117 13.66 -2.76 2.01
C ASP A 117 12.95 -2.67 0.66
N VAL A 118 13.71 -2.89 -0.41
CA VAL A 118 13.19 -3.00 -1.78
C VAL A 118 12.99 -4.46 -2.20
N THR A 119 13.22 -5.40 -1.28
CA THR A 119 12.92 -6.81 -1.44
C THR A 119 11.42 -7.08 -1.29
N GLU A 120 10.94 -8.23 -1.74
CA GLU A 120 9.50 -8.54 -1.77
C GLU A 120 8.85 -8.43 -0.38
N GLY A 121 9.57 -8.83 0.69
CA GLY A 121 9.06 -8.69 2.05
C GLY A 121 8.89 -7.25 2.54
N GLY A 122 9.58 -6.28 1.92
CA GLY A 122 9.42 -4.87 2.24
C GLY A 122 8.28 -4.19 1.47
N ILE A 123 7.97 -4.68 0.28
CA ILE A 123 7.07 -4.01 -0.67
C ILE A 123 5.74 -4.73 -0.89
N ARG A 124 5.66 -6.04 -0.71
CA ARG A 124 4.40 -6.77 -0.78
C ARG A 124 3.60 -6.59 0.51
N VAL A 125 2.32 -6.33 0.33
CA VAL A 125 1.38 -6.16 1.43
C VAL A 125 0.13 -7.00 1.18
N PRO A 126 -0.53 -7.51 2.23
CA PRO A 126 -1.86 -8.08 2.08
C PRO A 126 -2.83 -7.01 1.59
N ALA A 127 -3.69 -7.39 0.64
CA ALA A 127 -4.73 -6.50 0.13
C ALA A 127 -6.01 -7.30 -0.10
N PHE A 128 -7.13 -6.73 0.34
CA PHE A 128 -8.46 -7.33 0.23
C PHE A 128 -9.42 -6.29 -0.34
N VAL A 129 -10.29 -6.73 -1.24
CA VAL A 129 -11.32 -5.87 -1.82
C VAL A 129 -12.68 -6.56 -1.69
N LYS A 130 -13.64 -5.87 -1.08
CA LYS A 130 -15.05 -6.25 -1.09
C LYS A 130 -15.80 -5.30 -2.00
N TRP A 131 -16.47 -5.85 -3.01
CA TRP A 131 -17.37 -5.11 -3.90
C TRP A 131 -18.57 -6.01 -4.22
N PRO A 132 -19.62 -5.92 -3.40
CA PRO A 132 -20.81 -6.77 -3.55
C PRO A 132 -21.42 -6.69 -4.96
N GLY A 133 -21.86 -7.84 -5.45
CA GLY A 133 -22.44 -7.95 -6.79
C GLY A 133 -21.45 -7.83 -7.97
N VAL A 134 -20.17 -7.51 -7.71
CA VAL A 134 -19.13 -7.37 -8.75
C VAL A 134 -17.99 -8.36 -8.54
N ILE A 135 -17.43 -8.42 -7.33
CA ILE A 135 -16.32 -9.35 -7.01
C ILE A 135 -16.92 -10.59 -6.33
N GLU A 136 -16.61 -11.77 -6.88
CA GLU A 136 -17.01 -13.04 -6.30
C GLU A 136 -16.31 -13.29 -4.96
N PRO A 137 -17.06 -13.61 -3.90
CA PRO A 137 -16.47 -13.90 -2.60
C PRO A 137 -15.44 -15.04 -2.66
N GLY A 138 -14.30 -14.87 -1.99
CA GLY A 138 -13.24 -15.86 -1.94
C GLY A 138 -12.37 -15.95 -3.21
N SER A 139 -12.63 -15.11 -4.23
CA SER A 139 -11.77 -15.05 -5.40
C SER A 139 -10.38 -14.51 -5.06
N VAL A 140 -9.36 -15.00 -5.76
CA VAL A 140 -7.95 -14.59 -5.59
C VAL A 140 -7.42 -14.16 -6.95
N ALA A 141 -6.68 -13.05 -6.99
CA ALA A 141 -5.99 -12.57 -8.17
C ALA A 141 -4.48 -12.50 -7.92
N GLY A 142 -3.70 -13.02 -8.88
CA GLY A 142 -2.24 -12.99 -8.86
C GLY A 142 -1.64 -11.80 -9.61
N ASP A 143 -2.46 -10.91 -10.15
CA ASP A 143 -2.00 -9.76 -10.92
C ASP A 143 -1.29 -8.73 -10.04
N ILE A 144 -0.36 -7.99 -10.65
CA ILE A 144 0.31 -6.88 -9.97
C ILE A 144 -0.66 -5.71 -9.84
N VAL A 145 -0.83 -5.25 -8.60
CA VAL A 145 -1.55 -4.02 -8.27
C VAL A 145 -0.63 -3.12 -7.44
N HIS A 146 -0.60 -1.85 -7.76
CA HIS A 146 0.13 -0.84 -6.99
C HIS A 146 -0.85 0.12 -6.32
N VAL A 147 -0.52 0.63 -5.13
CA VAL A 147 -1.41 1.53 -4.40
C VAL A 147 -1.85 2.75 -5.23
N SER A 148 -0.98 3.27 -6.10
CA SER A 148 -1.31 4.37 -7.00
C SER A 148 -2.42 4.04 -7.99
N ASP A 149 -2.67 2.76 -8.28
CA ASP A 149 -3.71 2.31 -9.21
C ASP A 149 -5.11 2.60 -8.68
N LEU A 150 -5.26 2.67 -7.36
CA LEU A 150 -6.54 2.96 -6.72
C LEU A 150 -7.11 4.31 -7.16
N PHE A 151 -6.26 5.33 -7.36
CA PHE A 151 -6.70 6.65 -7.82
C PHE A 151 -7.38 6.57 -9.19
N ASN A 152 -6.71 5.98 -10.18
CA ASN A 152 -7.23 5.87 -11.54
C ASN A 152 -8.45 4.94 -11.61
N THR A 153 -8.40 3.85 -10.84
CA THR A 153 -9.48 2.87 -10.77
C THR A 153 -10.75 3.48 -10.19
N PHE A 154 -10.64 4.17 -9.05
CA PHE A 154 -11.80 4.81 -8.44
C PHE A 154 -12.31 6.01 -9.25
N ALA A 155 -11.43 6.77 -9.91
CA ALA A 155 -11.86 7.80 -10.85
C ALA A 155 -12.68 7.21 -12.01
N ARG A 156 -12.29 6.04 -12.52
CA ARG A 156 -13.06 5.32 -13.55
C ARG A 156 -14.42 4.86 -13.04
N ILE A 157 -14.44 4.19 -11.88
CA ILE A 157 -15.68 3.68 -11.28
C ILE A 157 -16.65 4.83 -10.96
N ALA A 158 -16.14 5.96 -10.51
CA ALA A 158 -16.92 7.16 -10.24
C ALA A 158 -17.35 7.93 -11.50
N GLY A 159 -17.02 7.45 -12.71
CA GLY A 159 -17.34 8.14 -13.97
C GLY A 159 -16.61 9.48 -14.14
N ARG A 160 -15.41 9.61 -13.55
CA ARG A 160 -14.60 10.85 -13.57
C ARG A 160 -13.18 10.63 -14.13
N TYR A 161 -13.00 9.61 -14.94
CA TYR A 161 -11.71 9.27 -15.51
C TYR A 161 -11.14 10.38 -16.42
N ASP A 162 -12.02 11.09 -17.10
CA ASP A 162 -11.70 12.25 -17.94
C ASP A 162 -11.21 13.47 -17.16
N GLN A 163 -11.42 13.50 -15.85
CA GLN A 163 -10.96 14.57 -14.96
C GLN A 163 -9.58 14.29 -14.33
N ILE A 164 -8.97 13.16 -14.63
CA ILE A 164 -7.60 12.88 -14.20
C ILE A 164 -6.68 13.89 -14.89
N PRO A 165 -5.80 14.61 -14.14
CA PRO A 165 -4.88 15.58 -14.72
C PRO A 165 -3.98 14.97 -15.79
N THR A 166 -3.80 15.68 -16.90
CA THR A 166 -2.92 15.30 -18.00
C THR A 166 -1.68 16.20 -18.13
N ASP A 167 -1.60 17.23 -17.28
CA ASP A 167 -0.50 18.19 -17.22
C ASP A 167 0.70 17.70 -16.36
N ARG A 168 0.57 16.53 -15.78
CA ARG A 168 1.55 15.88 -14.89
C ARG A 168 1.52 14.38 -15.05
N VAL A 169 2.53 13.72 -14.49
CA VAL A 169 2.56 12.26 -14.45
C VAL A 169 1.61 11.74 -13.37
N ILE A 170 0.78 10.78 -13.74
CA ILE A 170 -0.05 9.99 -12.83
C ILE A 170 0.40 8.53 -13.01
N ASP A 171 1.07 8.00 -11.99
CA ASP A 171 1.69 6.65 -12.05
C ASP A 171 0.68 5.51 -11.99
N GLY A 172 -0.54 5.79 -11.55
CA GLY A 172 -1.61 4.82 -11.41
C GLY A 172 -2.10 4.29 -12.76
N ILE A 173 -2.42 3.00 -12.81
CA ILE A 173 -3.07 2.33 -13.95
C ILE A 173 -4.46 1.89 -13.51
N ASP A 174 -5.45 2.15 -14.35
CA ASP A 174 -6.83 1.72 -14.10
C ASP A 174 -6.92 0.17 -14.05
N GLN A 175 -7.31 -0.38 -12.92
CA GLN A 175 -7.48 -1.81 -12.64
C GLN A 175 -8.96 -2.24 -12.60
N THR A 176 -9.87 -1.43 -13.13
CA THR A 176 -11.30 -1.78 -13.16
C THR A 176 -11.56 -3.14 -13.81
N ALA A 177 -10.79 -3.47 -14.85
CA ALA A 177 -10.93 -4.77 -15.53
C ALA A 177 -10.59 -5.94 -14.60
N LEU A 178 -9.55 -5.81 -13.77
CA LEU A 178 -9.20 -6.81 -12.75
C LEU A 178 -10.32 -6.97 -11.72
N LEU A 179 -10.85 -5.87 -11.20
CA LEU A 179 -11.93 -5.92 -10.21
C LEU A 179 -13.22 -6.54 -10.76
N MET A 180 -13.55 -6.29 -12.04
CA MET A 180 -14.79 -6.77 -12.66
C MET A 180 -14.69 -8.18 -13.25
N LYS A 181 -13.52 -8.61 -13.68
CA LYS A 181 -13.33 -9.86 -14.43
C LYS A 181 -12.48 -10.89 -13.70
N GLY A 182 -11.80 -10.48 -12.61
CA GLY A 182 -10.94 -11.33 -11.81
C GLY A 182 -9.53 -11.53 -12.37
N ASP A 183 -8.87 -12.55 -11.90
CA ASP A 183 -7.47 -12.89 -12.20
C ASP A 183 -7.13 -12.85 -13.70
N LYS A 184 -5.91 -12.45 -14.02
CA LYS A 184 -5.36 -12.28 -15.39
C LYS A 184 -5.95 -11.11 -16.19
N HIS A 185 -6.72 -10.23 -15.57
CA HIS A 185 -7.23 -9.02 -16.21
C HIS A 185 -6.59 -7.73 -15.69
N GLY A 186 -5.56 -7.86 -14.86
CA GLY A 186 -4.73 -6.73 -14.43
C GLY A 186 -4.01 -6.08 -15.60
N ARG A 187 -3.88 -4.76 -15.54
CA ARG A 187 -3.27 -3.95 -16.60
C ARG A 187 -1.85 -3.50 -16.26
N ARG A 188 -1.44 -3.70 -15.00
CA ARG A 188 -0.09 -3.40 -14.54
C ARG A 188 0.79 -4.64 -14.66
N ASP A 189 1.95 -4.48 -15.24
CA ASP A 189 2.94 -5.55 -15.37
C ASP A 189 4.33 -5.14 -14.88
N TYR A 190 4.45 -3.95 -14.24
CA TYR A 190 5.71 -3.45 -13.69
C TYR A 190 5.51 -2.63 -12.43
N VAL A 191 6.56 -2.57 -11.62
CA VAL A 191 6.66 -1.69 -10.44
C VAL A 191 8.08 -1.14 -10.35
N PHE A 192 8.20 0.16 -10.07
CA PHE A 192 9.45 0.80 -9.65
C PHE A 192 9.41 1.01 -8.14
N THR A 193 10.46 0.58 -7.44
CA THR A 193 10.58 0.82 -6.01
C THR A 193 11.76 1.73 -5.69
N TYR A 194 11.60 2.52 -4.65
CA TYR A 194 12.57 3.52 -4.26
C TYR A 194 13.00 3.37 -2.80
N LYS A 195 14.26 3.68 -2.53
CA LYS A 195 14.79 3.90 -1.18
C LYS A 195 15.24 5.34 -1.08
N GLY A 196 14.44 6.17 -0.41
CA GLY A 196 14.63 7.61 -0.50
C GLY A 196 14.48 8.10 -1.95
N PRO A 197 15.40 8.92 -2.47
CA PRO A 197 15.35 9.43 -3.84
C PRO A 197 15.92 8.45 -4.89
N GLN A 198 16.49 7.31 -4.48
CA GLN A 198 17.15 6.37 -5.36
C GLN A 198 16.23 5.22 -5.75
N MET A 199 16.14 4.93 -7.04
CA MET A 199 15.47 3.72 -7.50
C MET A 199 16.24 2.49 -7.03
N GLY A 200 15.56 1.63 -6.29
CA GLY A 200 16.16 0.44 -5.68
C GLY A 200 15.87 -0.84 -6.41
N SER A 201 14.71 -0.95 -7.06
CA SER A 201 14.42 -2.10 -7.90
C SER A 201 13.38 -1.81 -8.97
N ILE A 202 13.35 -2.66 -9.97
CA ILE A 202 12.36 -2.71 -11.04
C ILE A 202 11.80 -4.12 -11.09
N VAL A 203 10.49 -4.24 -10.96
CA VAL A 203 9.76 -5.48 -11.23
C VAL A 203 9.12 -5.37 -12.61
N LYS A 204 9.19 -6.43 -13.39
CA LYS A 204 8.46 -6.60 -14.65
C LYS A 204 7.94 -8.02 -14.72
N GLN A 205 6.63 -8.18 -14.59
CA GLN A 205 6.00 -9.50 -14.46
C GLN A 205 6.63 -10.30 -13.30
N GLN A 206 7.21 -11.46 -13.57
CA GLN A 206 7.87 -12.31 -12.58
C GLN A 206 9.34 -11.96 -12.33
N PHE A 207 9.90 -11.06 -13.11
CA PHE A 207 11.32 -10.73 -13.02
C PHE A 207 11.53 -9.44 -12.22
N LYS A 208 12.56 -9.46 -11.38
CA LYS A 208 12.99 -8.31 -10.60
C LYS A 208 14.46 -8.05 -10.78
N ARG A 209 14.79 -6.78 -10.95
CA ARG A 209 16.16 -6.30 -10.99
C ARG A 209 16.39 -5.35 -9.82
N HIS A 210 17.33 -5.67 -8.97
CA HIS A 210 17.84 -4.74 -7.97
C HIS A 210 18.83 -3.77 -8.63
N LEU A 211 18.80 -2.54 -8.17
CA LEU A 211 19.70 -1.47 -8.60
C LEU A 211 20.60 -1.08 -7.42
N PRO A 212 21.85 -0.67 -7.68
CA PRO A 212 22.77 -0.23 -6.63
C PRO A 212 22.20 0.98 -5.87
N ILE A 213 22.19 0.91 -4.55
CA ILE A 213 21.74 1.98 -3.66
C ILE A 213 22.91 2.42 -2.78
N GLY A 214 23.22 3.71 -2.78
CA GLY A 214 24.23 4.32 -1.93
C GLY A 214 25.63 4.43 -2.56
N PRO A 215 26.53 5.23 -1.95
CA PRO A 215 27.88 5.42 -2.42
C PRO A 215 28.69 4.13 -2.23
N GLY A 216 29.37 3.69 -3.26
CA GLY A 216 30.20 2.49 -3.24
C GLY A 216 29.44 1.17 -3.42
N ALA A 217 28.15 1.20 -3.69
CA ALA A 217 27.42 0.01 -4.11
C ALA A 217 28.08 -0.53 -5.39
N LEU A 218 28.71 -1.69 -5.27
CA LEU A 218 29.28 -2.39 -6.42
C LEU A 218 28.17 -2.63 -7.43
N ALA A 219 28.46 -2.41 -8.69
CA ALA A 219 27.53 -2.48 -9.81
C ALA A 219 27.10 -3.92 -10.15
N GLY A 220 26.67 -4.67 -9.16
CA GLY A 220 26.01 -5.95 -9.34
C GLY A 220 24.50 -5.69 -9.33
N ALA A 221 23.93 -5.37 -10.50
CA ALA A 221 22.49 -5.42 -10.60
C ALA A 221 22.07 -6.89 -10.49
N GLU A 222 21.57 -7.28 -9.32
CA GLU A 222 21.06 -8.62 -9.08
C GLU A 222 19.72 -8.77 -9.79
N PHE A 223 19.52 -9.91 -10.42
CA PHE A 223 18.33 -10.22 -11.21
C PHE A 223 17.70 -11.51 -10.68
N PHE A 224 16.38 -11.51 -10.48
CA PHE A 224 15.68 -12.62 -9.86
C PHE A 224 14.44 -13.03 -10.69
N ASP A 225 14.11 -14.31 -10.69
CA ASP A 225 12.81 -14.85 -11.09
C ASP A 225 11.98 -15.09 -9.83
N LEU A 226 11.06 -14.19 -9.51
CA LEU A 226 10.28 -14.21 -8.29
C LEU A 226 9.33 -15.42 -8.17
N TYR A 227 9.02 -16.12 -9.28
CA TYR A 227 8.22 -17.33 -9.24
C TYR A 227 9.03 -18.53 -8.76
N LYS A 228 10.34 -18.54 -9.07
CA LYS A 228 11.25 -19.61 -8.67
C LYS A 228 11.97 -19.29 -7.36
N ASP A 229 12.26 -18.00 -7.16
CA ASP A 229 12.99 -17.49 -6.00
C ASP A 229 12.29 -16.26 -5.40
N PRO A 230 11.15 -16.44 -4.72
CA PRO A 230 10.43 -15.34 -4.08
C PRO A 230 11.18 -14.73 -2.89
N ARG A 231 12.25 -15.40 -2.42
CA ARG A 231 13.13 -14.90 -1.36
C ARG A 231 14.28 -14.04 -1.86
N GLU A 232 14.50 -14.02 -3.16
CA GLU A 232 15.58 -13.23 -3.78
C GLU A 232 16.97 -13.62 -3.21
N GLU A 233 17.22 -14.93 -3.06
CA GLU A 233 18.47 -15.47 -2.49
C GLU A 233 19.43 -15.98 -3.56
N HIS A 234 18.96 -16.21 -4.79
CA HIS A 234 19.69 -16.86 -5.88
C HIS A 234 19.66 -15.98 -7.14
N PRO A 235 20.54 -14.97 -7.23
CA PRO A 235 20.54 -14.08 -8.38
C PRO A 235 20.93 -14.79 -9.69
N LEU A 236 20.21 -14.49 -10.74
CA LEU A 236 20.41 -15.01 -12.08
C LEU A 236 21.42 -14.13 -12.84
N MET A 237 22.67 -14.52 -12.89
CA MET A 237 23.76 -13.67 -13.40
C MET A 237 23.94 -13.74 -14.94
N ALA A 238 24.02 -14.91 -15.52
CA ALA A 238 24.43 -15.07 -16.92
C ALA A 238 23.29 -15.44 -17.87
N GLU A 239 22.25 -16.09 -17.36
CA GLU A 239 21.21 -16.71 -18.17
C GLU A 239 20.18 -15.69 -18.69
N PHE A 240 20.16 -14.47 -18.15
CA PHE A 240 19.16 -13.45 -18.43
C PHE A 240 19.73 -12.13 -18.98
N LEU A 241 20.91 -12.15 -19.56
CA LEU A 241 21.50 -10.94 -20.19
C LEU A 241 20.57 -10.30 -21.24
N TRP A 242 19.74 -11.09 -21.89
CA TRP A 242 18.73 -10.60 -22.84
C TRP A 242 17.67 -9.71 -22.18
N ALA A 243 17.36 -9.93 -20.90
CA ALA A 243 16.37 -9.14 -20.16
C ALA A 243 16.94 -7.78 -19.70
N TRP A 244 18.26 -7.69 -19.52
CA TRP A 244 18.90 -6.47 -19.00
C TRP A 244 18.59 -5.23 -19.82
N ALA A 245 18.71 -5.35 -21.15
CA ALA A 245 18.43 -4.24 -22.06
C ALA A 245 17.00 -3.69 -21.92
N GLN A 246 16.02 -4.55 -21.63
CA GLN A 246 14.63 -4.13 -21.40
C GLN A 246 14.50 -3.33 -20.09
N PHE A 247 15.15 -3.78 -19.01
CA PHE A 247 15.13 -3.08 -17.73
C PHE A 247 15.89 -1.75 -17.80
N ASP A 248 17.02 -1.70 -18.53
CA ASP A 248 17.73 -0.45 -18.80
C ASP A 248 16.86 0.53 -19.59
N ALA A 249 16.16 0.06 -20.61
CA ALA A 249 15.23 0.89 -21.38
C ALA A 249 14.04 1.37 -20.54
N MET A 250 13.53 0.54 -19.62
CA MET A 250 12.48 0.95 -18.69
C MET A 250 12.98 2.05 -17.74
N LYS A 251 14.16 1.84 -17.14
CA LYS A 251 14.80 2.84 -16.27
C LYS A 251 15.02 4.16 -17.02
N ALA A 252 15.62 4.11 -18.20
CA ALA A 252 15.90 5.30 -19.00
C ALA A 252 14.64 6.10 -19.34
N ARG A 253 13.54 5.42 -19.69
CA ARG A 253 12.24 6.07 -19.94
C ARG A 253 11.69 6.72 -18.69
N HIS A 254 11.78 6.04 -17.55
CA HIS A 254 11.31 6.56 -16.27
C HIS A 254 12.14 7.76 -15.81
N ASP A 255 13.48 7.70 -15.93
CA ASP A 255 14.38 8.80 -15.62
C ASP A 255 14.09 10.03 -16.52
N ALA A 256 13.85 9.82 -17.80
CA ALA A 256 13.48 10.89 -18.73
C ALA A 256 12.12 11.52 -18.35
N GLN A 257 11.18 10.74 -17.84
CA GLN A 257 9.89 11.21 -17.36
C GLN A 257 10.06 12.07 -16.10
N ILE A 258 10.88 11.63 -15.14
CA ILE A 258 11.22 12.41 -13.94
C ILE A 258 11.93 13.72 -14.32
N ALA A 259 12.86 13.68 -15.27
CA ALA A 259 13.56 14.87 -15.73
C ALA A 259 12.61 15.87 -16.39
N LYS A 260 11.60 15.40 -17.13
CA LYS A 260 10.57 16.26 -17.75
C LYS A 260 9.60 16.83 -16.72
N TYR A 261 9.26 16.07 -15.67
CA TYR A 261 8.34 16.44 -14.62
C TYR A 261 9.03 16.30 -13.26
N PRO A 262 9.97 17.18 -12.93
CA PRO A 262 10.75 17.07 -11.70
C PRO A 262 9.85 17.18 -10.47
N HIS A 263 10.17 16.41 -9.43
CA HIS A 263 9.50 16.51 -8.16
C HIS A 263 9.65 17.93 -7.59
N THR A 264 8.55 18.52 -7.17
CA THR A 264 8.61 19.73 -6.37
C THR A 264 9.27 19.38 -5.04
N PRO A 265 10.40 20.01 -4.67
CA PRO A 265 11.00 19.77 -3.37
C PRO A 265 9.95 19.97 -2.28
N VAL A 266 9.80 19.01 -1.38
CA VAL A 266 8.99 19.21 -0.19
C VAL A 266 9.67 20.33 0.59
N ALA A 267 9.08 21.51 0.59
CA ALA A 267 9.54 22.59 1.43
C ALA A 267 9.47 22.08 2.87
N ARG A 268 10.60 21.97 3.55
CA ARG A 268 10.67 21.81 4.99
C ARG A 268 10.22 23.14 5.62
N GLY A 269 8.94 23.42 5.50
CA GLY A 269 8.29 24.58 6.09
C GLY A 269 7.42 24.14 7.25
N GLU A 270 6.90 25.10 7.97
CA GLU A 270 5.89 24.93 9.00
C GLU A 270 4.82 23.94 8.54
N PRO A 271 4.33 23.05 9.41
CA PRO A 271 3.24 22.12 9.05
C PRO A 271 2.10 22.94 8.46
N TYR A 272 1.70 22.64 7.23
CA TYR A 272 0.59 23.32 6.58
C TYR A 272 -0.72 22.91 7.26
N ILE A 273 -0.95 23.42 8.45
CA ILE A 273 -2.22 23.33 9.15
C ILE A 273 -2.94 24.67 8.93
N ASN A 274 -3.57 24.82 7.79
CA ASN A 274 -4.53 25.89 7.63
C ASN A 274 -5.86 25.48 8.30
N VAL A 275 -5.88 25.58 9.62
CA VAL A 275 -7.03 25.24 10.47
C VAL A 275 -8.27 26.10 10.10
N GLU A 276 -8.08 27.25 9.48
CA GLU A 276 -9.19 28.12 9.07
C GLU A 276 -9.97 27.58 7.86
N ARG A 277 -9.33 26.78 6.97
CA ARG A 277 -10.04 26.12 5.89
C ARG A 277 -10.90 24.95 6.33
N LEU A 278 -10.69 24.41 7.51
CA LEU A 278 -11.52 23.34 8.07
C LEU A 278 -12.76 23.87 8.80
N LYS A 279 -12.90 25.19 8.94
CA LYS A 279 -14.05 25.85 9.57
C LYS A 279 -15.09 26.37 8.57
N ARG A 280 -14.95 26.12 7.29
CA ARG A 280 -15.92 26.52 6.24
C ARG A 280 -16.68 25.32 5.70
#